data_8622fa693340523dfee5758875901e7f
#
_entry.id   8622fa693340523dfee5758875901e7f
#
_cell.length_a   1.000
_cell.length_b   1.000
_cell.length_c   1.000
_cell.angle_alpha   90.00
_cell.angle_beta   90.00
_cell.angle_gamma   90.00
#
_symmetry.space_group_name_H-M   'P 1'
#
loop_
_entity.id
_entity.type
_entity.pdbx_description
1 polymer ?
#
loop_
_entity_poly.entity_id
_entity_poly.type
_entity_poly.pdbx_seq_one_letter_code
_entity_poly.pdbx_strand_id
1 'polypeptide(L)'
;MLALKQALSLVSTNTLGGWQPSDETGLEAWYKFNTGITLNGSDVSAWADSSSNSFDMAQDTASKQPAYNSGAIDFDASASQSLQTGTDIELSGTFTLGLRLFPALNNVVVLGDNTINNEFFKINTSTQLRFKADSGSNFINIDVNDGDLTADNYLVITRNSSNLVSLYINGTLQTDTDTLVGTANIDAIGVRNPDNNTYDGTISEIQIFDTESTELTANVNTYLSNL
;
A
#
# COMPACT_ATOMS: atom_id res chain seq x y z
N MET A 1 2.86 35.44 46.44
CA MET A 1 3.93 34.57 45.90
C MET A 1 3.24 33.51 45.03
N LEU A 2 3.15 33.81 43.74
CA LEU A 2 2.46 32.93 42.77
C LEU A 2 3.50 31.95 42.22
N ALA A 3 3.30 30.64 42.46
CA ALA A 3 4.12 29.60 41.89
C ALA A 3 3.61 29.28 40.49
N LEU A 4 4.37 29.65 39.48
CA LEU A 4 4.16 29.30 38.08
C LEU A 4 4.55 27.84 37.92
N LYS A 5 3.57 26.94 37.80
CA LYS A 5 3.81 25.56 37.35
C LYS A 5 4.02 25.60 35.83
N GLN A 6 5.27 25.60 35.39
CA GLN A 6 5.63 25.30 34.04
C GLN A 6 5.31 23.79 33.79
N ALA A 7 4.30 23.52 33.00
CA ALA A 7 4.14 22.21 32.39
C ALA A 7 5.28 22.03 31.36
N LEU A 8 6.27 21.24 31.75
CA LEU A 8 7.31 20.81 30.82
C LEU A 8 6.65 19.83 29.85
N SER A 9 6.26 20.33 28.69
CA SER A 9 5.93 19.45 27.56
C SER A 9 7.23 18.73 27.19
N LEU A 10 7.31 17.45 27.47
CA LEU A 10 8.31 16.58 26.83
C LEU A 10 7.99 16.55 25.35
N VAL A 11 8.58 17.46 24.60
CA VAL A 11 8.79 17.26 23.17
C VAL A 11 9.80 16.11 23.10
N SER A 12 9.36 14.93 22.72
CA SER A 12 10.25 13.86 22.33
C SER A 12 11.07 14.39 21.15
N THR A 13 12.28 14.85 21.44
CA THR A 13 13.27 15.12 20.40
C THR A 13 13.73 13.76 19.88
N ASN A 14 13.09 13.29 18.84
CA ASN A 14 13.55 12.14 18.09
C ASN A 14 14.88 12.54 17.43
N THR A 15 15.97 12.20 18.07
CA THR A 15 17.32 12.52 17.65
C THR A 15 17.78 11.48 16.61
N LEU A 16 18.01 11.93 15.37
CA LEU A 16 18.88 11.32 14.36
C LEU A 16 18.33 10.16 13.50
N GLY A 17 17.05 9.99 13.37
CA GLY A 17 16.42 9.19 12.34
C GLY A 17 14.97 9.63 12.28
N GLY A 18 14.48 10.11 11.14
CA GLY A 18 13.05 10.34 10.97
C GLY A 18 12.28 9.05 11.28
N TRP A 19 11.01 9.16 11.60
CA TRP A 19 10.11 8.02 11.77
C TRP A 19 10.26 7.01 10.61
N GLN A 20 10.23 5.72 10.95
CA GLN A 20 10.24 4.61 10.00
C GLN A 20 9.02 3.73 10.25
N PRO A 21 8.48 3.03 9.23
CA PRO A 21 7.41 2.06 9.40
C PRO A 21 7.66 1.05 10.52
N SER A 22 8.92 0.62 10.72
CA SER A 22 9.32 -0.32 11.77
C SER A 22 9.24 0.25 13.20
N ASP A 23 9.00 1.53 13.38
CA ASP A 23 8.81 2.14 14.69
C ASP A 23 7.38 1.93 15.22
N GLU A 24 6.46 1.48 14.34
CA GLU A 24 5.06 1.25 14.68
C GLU A 24 4.77 -0.20 15.06
N THR A 25 3.93 -0.37 16.06
CA THR A 25 3.26 -1.65 16.30
C THR A 25 2.16 -1.87 15.27
N GLY A 26 1.97 -3.10 14.79
CA GLY A 26 0.96 -3.40 13.77
C GLY A 26 1.45 -3.21 12.34
N LEU A 27 2.76 -3.08 12.13
CA LEU A 27 3.34 -3.21 10.80
C LEU A 27 3.25 -4.68 10.35
N GLU A 28 2.38 -4.92 9.37
CA GLU A 28 2.19 -6.27 8.80
C GLU A 28 3.18 -6.57 7.69
N ALA A 29 3.38 -5.65 6.75
CA ALA A 29 4.37 -5.80 5.70
C ALA A 29 4.94 -4.45 5.25
N TRP A 30 6.20 -4.46 4.84
CA TRP A 30 6.88 -3.29 4.32
C TRP A 30 7.79 -3.65 3.15
N TYR A 31 7.34 -3.38 1.95
CA TYR A 31 8.14 -3.51 0.73
C TYR A 31 8.80 -2.16 0.48
N LYS A 32 10.04 -2.07 0.95
CA LYS A 32 10.77 -0.82 1.09
C LYS A 32 11.43 -0.39 -0.20
N PHE A 33 11.33 0.91 -0.50
CA PHE A 33 11.99 1.54 -1.64
C PHE A 33 13.46 1.10 -1.76
N ASN A 34 13.83 0.63 -2.94
CA ASN A 34 15.21 0.26 -3.30
C ASN A 34 15.89 -0.71 -2.30
N THR A 35 15.12 -1.54 -1.60
CA THR A 35 15.63 -2.46 -0.57
C THR A 35 14.96 -3.83 -0.70
N GLY A 36 15.69 -4.90 -0.43
CA GLY A 36 15.15 -6.26 -0.44
C GLY A 36 14.84 -6.83 -1.84
N ILE A 37 15.33 -6.19 -2.90
CA ILE A 37 15.10 -6.61 -4.28
C ILE A 37 16.08 -7.72 -4.66
N THR A 38 15.56 -8.85 -5.13
CA THR A 38 16.35 -9.92 -5.76
C THR A 38 16.09 -9.91 -7.26
N LEU A 39 17.16 -9.87 -8.04
CA LEU A 39 17.08 -9.78 -9.50
C LEU A 39 17.40 -11.13 -10.18
N ASN A 40 16.69 -11.38 -11.28
CA ASN A 40 17.01 -12.38 -12.30
C ASN A 40 17.32 -11.63 -13.61
N GLY A 41 18.60 -11.31 -13.84
CA GLY A 41 18.99 -10.38 -14.90
C GLY A 41 18.57 -8.94 -14.56
N SER A 42 17.66 -8.36 -15.37
CA SER A 42 17.07 -7.04 -15.13
C SER A 42 15.73 -7.10 -14.41
N ASP A 43 15.17 -8.30 -14.24
CA ASP A 43 13.82 -8.50 -13.77
C ASP A 43 13.81 -8.88 -12.29
N VAL A 44 12.76 -8.50 -11.58
CA VAL A 44 12.60 -8.74 -10.14
C VAL A 44 12.02 -10.13 -9.92
N SER A 45 12.82 -11.02 -9.33
CA SER A 45 12.35 -12.34 -8.91
C SER A 45 11.79 -12.36 -7.49
N ALA A 46 12.19 -11.40 -6.62
CA ALA A 46 11.62 -11.25 -5.30
C ALA A 46 11.76 -9.82 -4.76
N TRP A 47 10.81 -9.44 -3.89
CA TRP A 47 10.86 -8.24 -3.07
C TRP A 47 10.62 -8.64 -1.61
N ALA A 48 11.70 -8.63 -0.82
CA ALA A 48 11.64 -9.05 0.57
C ALA A 48 10.84 -8.05 1.42
N ASP A 49 10.05 -8.59 2.31
CA ASP A 49 9.38 -7.86 3.36
C ASP A 49 10.39 -7.36 4.40
N SER A 50 10.39 -6.06 4.65
CA SER A 50 11.25 -5.41 5.64
C SER A 50 10.63 -5.35 7.04
N SER A 51 9.42 -5.90 7.23
CA SER A 51 8.81 -6.10 8.54
C SER A 51 9.39 -7.35 9.24
N SER A 52 8.87 -7.69 10.42
CA SER A 52 9.24 -8.91 11.13
C SER A 52 8.43 -10.15 10.70
N ASN A 53 7.42 -10.01 9.83
CA ASN A 53 6.45 -11.07 9.52
C ASN A 53 6.88 -11.96 8.35
N SER A 54 7.84 -11.51 7.52
CA SER A 54 8.42 -12.29 6.41
C SER A 54 7.40 -12.66 5.32
N PHE A 55 6.54 -11.72 4.93
CA PHE A 55 5.65 -11.85 3.77
C PHE A 55 6.39 -11.53 2.47
N ASP A 56 7.49 -12.23 2.20
CA ASP A 56 8.29 -11.99 1.00
C ASP A 56 7.47 -12.25 -0.27
N MET A 57 7.48 -11.29 -1.19
CA MET A 57 6.83 -11.40 -2.50
C MET A 57 7.81 -11.95 -3.52
N ALA A 58 7.42 -12.97 -4.31
CA ALA A 58 8.27 -13.60 -5.31
C ALA A 58 7.53 -13.91 -6.60
N GLN A 59 8.30 -14.15 -7.68
CA GLN A 59 7.80 -14.62 -8.97
C GLN A 59 8.79 -15.61 -9.58
N ASP A 60 8.42 -16.89 -9.60
CA ASP A 60 9.27 -17.98 -10.11
C ASP A 60 9.28 -18.08 -11.64
N THR A 61 8.22 -17.57 -12.30
CA THR A 61 8.11 -17.60 -13.76
C THR A 61 8.79 -16.39 -14.37
N ALA A 62 9.95 -16.57 -14.99
CA ALA A 62 10.78 -15.47 -15.50
C ALA A 62 10.02 -14.51 -16.44
N SER A 63 9.09 -15.01 -17.28
CA SER A 63 8.31 -14.15 -18.18
C SER A 63 7.25 -13.29 -17.48
N LYS A 64 6.98 -13.54 -16.19
CA LYS A 64 6.05 -12.78 -15.37
C LYS A 64 6.75 -11.91 -14.31
N GLN A 65 8.08 -11.89 -14.32
CA GLN A 65 8.87 -11.04 -13.43
C GLN A 65 8.82 -9.59 -13.93
N PRO A 66 8.44 -8.61 -13.09
CA PRO A 66 8.47 -7.20 -13.47
C PRO A 66 9.90 -6.69 -13.56
N ALA A 67 10.11 -5.65 -14.33
CA ALA A 67 11.44 -5.05 -14.49
C ALA A 67 11.82 -4.20 -13.26
N TYR A 68 13.13 -4.07 -12.99
CA TYR A 68 13.63 -3.14 -11.99
C TYR A 68 14.13 -1.86 -12.66
N ASN A 69 13.56 -0.72 -12.29
CA ASN A 69 13.89 0.56 -12.89
C ASN A 69 14.13 1.64 -11.83
N SER A 70 15.39 1.94 -11.54
CA SER A 70 15.81 3.08 -10.70
C SER A 70 15.13 3.17 -9.32
N GLY A 71 14.95 2.02 -8.65
CA GLY A 71 14.34 1.94 -7.31
C GLY A 71 12.85 1.62 -7.32
N ALA A 72 12.20 1.64 -8.48
CA ALA A 72 10.82 1.19 -8.63
C ALA A 72 10.76 -0.16 -9.35
N ILE A 73 9.71 -0.91 -9.08
CA ILE A 73 9.36 -2.13 -9.81
C ILE A 73 8.36 -1.74 -10.88
N ASP A 74 8.70 -2.03 -12.14
CA ASP A 74 7.95 -1.65 -13.33
C ASP A 74 7.21 -2.88 -13.89
N PHE A 75 5.89 -2.84 -13.83
CA PHE A 75 4.98 -3.92 -14.22
C PHE A 75 4.43 -3.67 -15.61
N ASP A 76 4.45 -4.69 -16.45
CA ASP A 76 3.80 -4.74 -17.77
C ASP A 76 2.59 -5.67 -17.72
N ALA A 77 1.39 -5.08 -17.85
CA ALA A 77 0.14 -5.83 -17.86
C ALA A 77 0.04 -6.82 -19.03
N SER A 78 0.67 -6.52 -20.17
CA SER A 78 0.65 -7.40 -21.35
C SER A 78 1.39 -8.72 -21.11
N ALA A 79 2.36 -8.72 -20.20
CA ALA A 79 3.12 -9.90 -19.77
C ALA A 79 2.51 -10.56 -18.51
N SER A 80 1.42 -10.03 -17.95
CA SER A 80 0.80 -10.48 -16.69
C SER A 80 1.82 -10.54 -15.55
N GLN A 81 2.63 -9.50 -15.43
CA GLN A 81 3.69 -9.42 -14.42
C GLN A 81 3.11 -9.20 -13.02
N SER A 82 3.67 -9.88 -12.04
CA SER A 82 3.19 -9.85 -10.66
C SER A 82 4.25 -10.38 -9.69
N LEU A 83 4.08 -10.06 -8.41
CA LEU A 83 4.81 -10.69 -7.31
C LEU A 83 3.79 -11.26 -6.32
N GLN A 84 4.08 -12.40 -5.69
CA GLN A 84 3.13 -13.12 -4.84
C GLN A 84 3.82 -13.69 -3.61
N THR A 85 3.08 -13.79 -2.51
CA THR A 85 3.48 -14.59 -1.33
C THR A 85 2.59 -15.81 -1.19
N GLY A 86 3.05 -16.82 -0.49
CA GLY A 86 2.27 -18.04 -0.24
C GLY A 86 1.33 -17.96 0.97
N THR A 87 1.20 -16.77 1.59
CA THR A 87 0.43 -16.57 2.82
C THR A 87 -0.28 -15.22 2.74
N ASP A 88 -1.57 -15.21 3.09
CA ASP A 88 -2.37 -13.99 3.11
C ASP A 88 -1.92 -13.02 4.22
N ILE A 89 -1.82 -11.75 3.89
CA ILE A 89 -1.83 -10.65 4.84
C ILE A 89 -3.30 -10.31 5.08
N GLU A 90 -3.79 -10.56 6.29
CA GLU A 90 -5.22 -10.39 6.64
C GLU A 90 -5.47 -9.06 7.36
N LEU A 91 -6.34 -8.23 6.81
CA LEU A 91 -6.77 -6.95 7.41
C LEU A 91 -8.25 -7.03 7.80
N SER A 92 -8.55 -7.57 8.98
CA SER A 92 -9.91 -7.78 9.46
C SER A 92 -10.50 -6.59 10.22
N GLY A 93 -9.66 -5.69 10.74
CA GLY A 93 -10.02 -4.53 11.55
C GLY A 93 -9.66 -3.20 10.90
N THR A 94 -9.17 -2.28 11.73
CA THR A 94 -8.56 -1.02 11.26
C THR A 94 -7.32 -1.31 10.42
N PHE A 95 -7.00 -0.44 9.49
CA PHE A 95 -5.74 -0.53 8.76
C PHE A 95 -5.26 0.83 8.27
N THR A 96 -3.96 0.91 8.01
CA THR A 96 -3.33 2.00 7.27
C THR A 96 -2.45 1.40 6.18
N LEU A 97 -2.64 1.84 4.93
CA LEU A 97 -1.79 1.51 3.80
C LEU A 97 -1.05 2.76 3.35
N GLY A 98 0.24 2.63 3.11
CA GLY A 98 1.06 3.64 2.44
C GLY A 98 1.61 3.07 1.14
N LEU A 99 1.42 3.77 0.01
CA LEU A 99 1.94 3.34 -1.29
C LEU A 99 2.55 4.51 -2.04
N ARG A 100 3.64 4.25 -2.78
CA ARG A 100 4.10 5.15 -3.83
C ARG A 100 4.08 4.41 -5.15
N LEU A 101 3.34 4.95 -6.13
CA LEU A 101 3.06 4.28 -7.39
C LEU A 101 2.76 5.28 -8.52
N PHE A 102 3.00 4.81 -9.75
CA PHE A 102 2.59 5.49 -10.98
C PHE A 102 1.85 4.47 -11.86
N PRO A 103 0.51 4.51 -11.93
CA PRO A 103 -0.25 3.64 -12.82
C PRO A 103 -0.24 4.19 -14.25
N ALA A 104 0.14 3.36 -15.20
CA ALA A 104 0.10 3.71 -16.62
C ALA A 104 -1.29 3.44 -17.25
N LEU A 105 -2.08 2.55 -16.64
CA LEU A 105 -3.42 2.17 -17.08
C LEU A 105 -4.45 2.26 -15.96
N ASN A 106 -5.72 2.34 -16.36
CA ASN A 106 -6.86 2.19 -15.46
C ASN A 106 -7.38 0.74 -15.47
N ASN A 107 -8.26 0.42 -14.53
CA ASN A 107 -8.86 -0.90 -14.36
C ASN A 107 -7.81 -1.97 -14.00
N VAL A 108 -6.81 -1.58 -13.21
CA VAL A 108 -5.66 -2.40 -12.83
C VAL A 108 -5.61 -2.68 -11.33
N VAL A 109 -5.27 -3.92 -10.96
CA VAL A 109 -5.15 -4.37 -9.57
C VAL A 109 -3.79 -3.96 -9.03
N VAL A 110 -3.75 -3.30 -7.89
CA VAL A 110 -2.51 -2.95 -7.17
C VAL A 110 -2.18 -4.03 -6.14
N LEU A 111 -3.14 -4.35 -5.27
CA LEU A 111 -3.02 -5.40 -4.25
C LEU A 111 -4.17 -6.39 -4.44
N GLY A 112 -3.86 -7.65 -4.58
CA GLY A 112 -4.82 -8.71 -4.89
C GLY A 112 -4.71 -9.92 -3.98
N ASP A 113 -5.72 -10.77 -4.09
CA ASP A 113 -5.75 -12.12 -3.57
C ASP A 113 -5.70 -13.08 -4.77
N ASN A 114 -4.58 -13.78 -4.91
CA ASN A 114 -4.35 -14.71 -6.03
C ASN A 114 -4.91 -16.11 -5.75
N THR A 115 -5.31 -16.42 -4.54
CA THR A 115 -5.93 -17.70 -4.17
C THR A 115 -7.43 -17.69 -4.39
N ILE A 116 -8.09 -16.55 -4.20
CA ILE A 116 -9.54 -16.39 -4.29
C ILE A 116 -9.83 -15.27 -5.28
N ASN A 117 -10.17 -15.51 -6.49
CA ASN A 117 -10.59 -14.57 -7.55
C ASN A 117 -11.06 -13.19 -7.04
N ASN A 118 -10.14 -12.41 -6.47
CA ASN A 118 -10.45 -11.12 -5.89
C ASN A 118 -9.30 -10.12 -5.95
N GLU A 119 -9.62 -8.85 -6.06
CA GLU A 119 -8.74 -7.75 -5.73
C GLU A 119 -9.11 -7.16 -4.37
N PHE A 120 -8.12 -6.80 -3.57
CA PHE A 120 -8.37 -5.94 -2.42
C PHE A 120 -8.38 -4.47 -2.85
N PHE A 121 -7.32 -4.01 -3.52
CA PHE A 121 -7.17 -2.63 -3.95
C PHE A 121 -6.92 -2.53 -5.44
N LYS A 122 -7.73 -1.73 -6.12
CA LYS A 122 -7.72 -1.55 -7.56
C LYS A 122 -7.86 -0.08 -7.94
N ILE A 123 -7.09 0.38 -8.91
CA ILE A 123 -7.35 1.64 -9.62
C ILE A 123 -8.42 1.36 -10.66
N ASN A 124 -9.64 1.80 -10.39
CA ASN A 124 -10.81 1.51 -11.22
C ASN A 124 -10.87 2.42 -12.47
N THR A 125 -10.66 3.72 -12.24
CA THR A 125 -10.52 4.75 -13.29
C THR A 125 -9.41 5.72 -12.89
N SER A 126 -9.08 6.70 -13.71
CA SER A 126 -8.14 7.78 -13.37
C SER A 126 -8.57 8.62 -12.15
N THR A 127 -9.84 8.55 -11.78
CA THR A 127 -10.43 9.32 -10.69
C THR A 127 -11.23 8.46 -9.70
N GLN A 128 -11.02 7.15 -9.68
CA GLN A 128 -11.75 6.28 -8.76
C GLN A 128 -10.91 5.07 -8.35
N LEU A 129 -10.83 4.82 -7.06
CA LEU A 129 -10.29 3.59 -6.46
C LEU A 129 -11.41 2.65 -6.07
N ARG A 130 -11.15 1.34 -6.10
CA ARG A 130 -12.04 0.30 -5.59
C ARG A 130 -11.35 -0.52 -4.54
N PHE A 131 -12.07 -0.83 -3.48
CA PHE A 131 -11.64 -1.74 -2.43
C PHE A 131 -12.66 -2.86 -2.27
N LYS A 132 -12.17 -4.09 -2.02
CA LYS A 132 -13.02 -5.26 -1.77
C LYS A 132 -12.58 -5.99 -0.52
N ALA A 133 -13.54 -6.62 0.16
CA ALA A 133 -13.34 -7.48 1.32
C ALA A 133 -14.24 -8.73 1.19
N ASP A 134 -14.02 -9.71 2.07
CA ASP A 134 -14.79 -10.97 2.13
C ASP A 134 -14.90 -11.65 0.76
N SER A 135 -13.76 -11.88 0.11
CA SER A 135 -13.69 -12.49 -1.22
C SER A 135 -14.56 -11.77 -2.27
N GLY A 136 -14.65 -10.44 -2.17
CA GLY A 136 -15.39 -9.58 -3.09
C GLY A 136 -16.88 -9.47 -2.83
N SER A 137 -17.39 -10.06 -1.73
CA SER A 137 -18.80 -9.94 -1.35
C SER A 137 -19.15 -8.51 -0.92
N ASN A 138 -18.17 -7.81 -0.32
CA ASN A 138 -18.28 -6.40 0.06
C ASN A 138 -17.31 -5.58 -0.80
N PHE A 139 -17.78 -4.51 -1.39
CA PHE A 139 -16.92 -3.59 -2.13
C PHE A 139 -17.41 -2.14 -2.00
N ILE A 140 -16.46 -1.23 -2.09
CA ILE A 140 -16.69 0.21 -2.14
C ILE A 140 -15.90 0.84 -3.27
N ASN A 141 -16.34 2.02 -3.72
CA ASN A 141 -15.57 2.88 -4.60
C ASN A 141 -15.36 4.23 -3.90
N ILE A 142 -14.16 4.76 -3.98
CA ILE A 142 -13.79 6.09 -3.47
C ILE A 142 -13.40 6.95 -4.67
N ASP A 143 -14.12 8.05 -4.87
CA ASP A 143 -13.81 9.00 -5.92
C ASP A 143 -12.68 9.94 -5.51
N VAL A 144 -11.76 10.17 -6.45
CA VAL A 144 -10.69 11.15 -6.31
C VAL A 144 -11.24 12.51 -6.71
N ASN A 145 -11.37 13.39 -5.73
CA ASN A 145 -11.95 14.72 -5.92
C ASN A 145 -10.89 15.81 -6.11
N ASP A 146 -9.65 15.53 -5.67
CA ASP A 146 -8.52 16.42 -5.81
C ASP A 146 -7.27 15.62 -6.17
N GLY A 147 -6.73 15.86 -7.35
CA GLY A 147 -5.58 15.14 -7.88
C GLY A 147 -5.93 14.24 -9.07
N ASP A 148 -4.93 13.51 -9.54
CA ASP A 148 -5.01 12.62 -10.69
C ASP A 148 -4.14 11.38 -10.42
N LEU A 149 -4.71 10.20 -10.62
CA LEU A 149 -4.01 8.93 -10.47
C LEU A 149 -3.08 8.60 -11.64
N THR A 150 -3.02 9.42 -12.68
CA THR A 150 -2.15 9.20 -13.86
C THR A 150 -0.74 9.77 -13.71
N ALA A 151 -0.35 10.23 -12.52
CA ALA A 151 0.98 10.74 -12.20
C ALA A 151 1.67 9.84 -11.16
N ASP A 152 2.96 10.12 -10.87
CA ASP A 152 3.63 9.54 -9.70
C ASP A 152 2.98 10.13 -8.43
N ASN A 153 2.33 9.27 -7.67
CA ASN A 153 1.60 9.64 -6.48
C ASN A 153 2.04 8.81 -5.29
N TYR A 154 1.96 9.41 -4.09
CA TYR A 154 1.87 8.62 -2.88
C TYR A 154 0.44 8.68 -2.32
N LEU A 155 -0.04 7.50 -1.93
CA LEU A 155 -1.37 7.28 -1.39
C LEU A 155 -1.26 6.85 0.06
N VAL A 156 -2.12 7.41 0.92
CA VAL A 156 -2.37 6.83 2.25
C VAL A 156 -3.85 6.51 2.35
N ILE A 157 -4.16 5.26 2.63
CA ILE A 157 -5.52 4.72 2.70
C ILE A 157 -5.72 4.19 4.10
N THR A 158 -6.77 4.64 4.78
CA THR A 158 -7.06 4.22 6.14
C THR A 158 -8.45 3.62 6.25
N ARG A 159 -8.63 2.63 7.14
CA ARG A 159 -9.94 2.15 7.61
C ARG A 159 -9.99 2.28 9.12
N ASN A 160 -10.91 3.08 9.62
CA ASN A 160 -11.06 3.31 11.05
C ASN A 160 -11.94 2.23 11.73
N SER A 161 -12.11 2.32 13.06
CA SER A 161 -12.91 1.37 13.86
C SER A 161 -14.41 1.34 13.51
N SER A 162 -14.91 2.33 12.75
CA SER A 162 -16.26 2.33 12.18
C SER A 162 -16.32 1.77 10.76
N ASN A 163 -15.24 1.14 10.29
CA ASN A 163 -15.03 0.62 8.94
C ASN A 163 -15.05 1.71 7.83
N LEU A 164 -14.99 2.99 8.20
CA LEU A 164 -14.93 4.08 7.24
C LEU A 164 -13.54 4.12 6.60
N VAL A 165 -13.50 4.06 5.27
CA VAL A 165 -12.29 4.19 4.47
C VAL A 165 -12.10 5.63 4.06
N SER A 166 -10.89 6.16 4.27
CA SER A 166 -10.47 7.50 3.84
C SER A 166 -9.21 7.40 2.99
N LEU A 167 -9.08 8.31 2.03
CA LEU A 167 -7.98 8.36 1.07
C LEU A 167 -7.25 9.70 1.14
N TYR A 168 -5.93 9.64 1.16
CA TYR A 168 -5.06 10.80 0.97
C TYR A 168 -4.24 10.59 -0.30
N ILE A 169 -4.16 11.61 -1.15
CA ILE A 169 -3.30 11.64 -2.34
C ILE A 169 -2.33 12.80 -2.18
N ASN A 170 -1.04 12.51 -2.21
CA ASN A 170 0.02 13.50 -2.03
C ASN A 170 -0.19 14.37 -0.78
N GLY A 171 -0.63 13.74 0.32
CA GLY A 171 -0.95 14.39 1.58
C GLY A 171 -2.30 15.09 1.66
N THR A 172 -3.06 15.16 0.56
CA THR A 172 -4.38 15.81 0.54
C THR A 172 -5.49 14.78 0.79
N LEU A 173 -6.27 15.00 1.89
CA LEU A 173 -7.43 14.18 2.20
C LEU A 173 -8.52 14.38 1.14
N GLN A 174 -9.01 13.30 0.57
CA GLN A 174 -10.14 13.31 -0.34
C GLN A 174 -11.45 13.45 0.43
N THR A 175 -12.45 14.08 -0.18
CA THR A 175 -13.75 14.33 0.47
C THR A 175 -14.68 13.14 0.41
N ASP A 176 -14.46 12.23 -0.54
CA ASP A 176 -15.24 11.00 -0.66
C ASP A 176 -14.73 9.93 0.30
N THR A 177 -15.67 9.26 0.96
CA THR A 177 -15.42 8.18 1.92
C THR A 177 -16.55 7.17 1.85
N ASP A 178 -16.27 5.89 2.13
CA ASP A 178 -17.30 4.86 2.17
C ASP A 178 -16.95 3.80 3.23
N THR A 179 -17.88 2.92 3.55
CA THR A 179 -17.74 1.92 4.61
C THR A 179 -17.44 0.55 4.03
N LEU A 180 -16.24 0.04 4.26
CA LEU A 180 -15.81 -1.30 3.88
C LEU A 180 -15.85 -2.24 5.08
N VAL A 181 -16.82 -3.15 5.11
CA VAL A 181 -16.95 -4.19 6.13
C VAL A 181 -16.28 -5.47 5.65
N GLY A 182 -15.71 -6.23 6.58
CA GLY A 182 -15.12 -7.55 6.30
C GLY A 182 -13.59 -7.56 6.29
N THR A 183 -13.05 -8.72 5.96
CA THR A 183 -11.60 -8.97 5.92
C THR A 183 -11.08 -8.80 4.49
N ALA A 184 -10.02 -8.02 4.34
CA ALA A 184 -9.24 -7.94 3.12
C ALA A 184 -8.05 -8.91 3.22
N ASN A 185 -7.81 -9.69 2.18
CA ASN A 185 -6.70 -10.61 2.05
C ASN A 185 -5.79 -10.12 0.93
N ILE A 186 -4.49 -10.13 1.19
CA ILE A 186 -3.46 -9.67 0.25
C ILE A 186 -2.37 -10.73 0.20
N ASP A 187 -2.21 -11.37 -0.94
CA ASP A 187 -1.10 -12.29 -1.21
C ASP A 187 -0.38 -11.96 -2.52
N ALA A 188 -0.80 -10.90 -3.23
CA ALA A 188 -0.24 -10.53 -4.52
C ALA A 188 -0.13 -9.02 -4.73
N ILE A 189 0.92 -8.62 -5.43
CA ILE A 189 1.12 -7.28 -5.99
C ILE A 189 0.97 -7.37 -7.50
N GLY A 190 0.12 -6.51 -8.06
CA GLY A 190 -0.06 -6.37 -9.51
C GLY A 190 -1.02 -7.35 -10.16
N VAL A 191 -1.61 -8.29 -9.42
CA VAL A 191 -2.50 -9.30 -9.98
C VAL A 191 -3.56 -9.77 -8.98
N ARG A 192 -4.60 -10.41 -9.49
CA ARG A 192 -5.58 -11.24 -8.76
C ARG A 192 -5.82 -12.54 -9.51
N ASN A 193 -6.44 -13.52 -8.90
CA ASN A 193 -6.89 -14.74 -9.57
C ASN A 193 -8.28 -14.53 -10.23
N PRO A 194 -8.54 -14.98 -11.49
CA PRO A 194 -7.53 -15.35 -12.50
C PRO A 194 -6.70 -14.13 -12.92
N ASP A 195 -5.53 -14.35 -13.51
CA ASP A 195 -4.63 -13.31 -14.01
C ASP A 195 -5.36 -12.34 -14.96
N ASN A 196 -6.02 -11.33 -14.42
CA ASN A 196 -6.69 -10.29 -15.18
C ASN A 196 -6.65 -8.95 -14.44
N ASN A 197 -6.86 -7.87 -15.16
CA ASN A 197 -6.70 -6.50 -14.65
C ASN A 197 -5.31 -6.28 -14.01
N THR A 198 -4.29 -6.92 -14.57
CA THR A 198 -2.90 -6.84 -14.10
C THR A 198 -2.43 -5.40 -14.05
N TYR A 199 -1.63 -5.06 -13.07
CA TYR A 199 -1.06 -3.73 -12.93
C TYR A 199 -0.16 -3.39 -14.12
N ASP A 200 -0.19 -2.13 -14.50
CA ASP A 200 0.70 -1.54 -15.50
C ASP A 200 1.23 -0.23 -14.95
N GLY A 201 2.55 -0.11 -14.87
CA GLY A 201 3.21 1.05 -14.28
C GLY A 201 4.17 0.68 -13.16
N THR A 202 4.60 1.67 -12.38
CA THR A 202 5.63 1.45 -11.36
C THR A 202 5.08 1.48 -9.95
N ILE A 203 5.66 0.65 -9.07
CA ILE A 203 5.46 0.68 -7.62
C ILE A 203 6.85 0.75 -6.97
N SER A 204 7.06 1.71 -6.08
CA SER A 204 8.34 1.91 -5.43
C SER A 204 8.31 1.66 -3.92
N GLU A 205 7.15 1.74 -3.29
CA GLU A 205 6.99 1.54 -1.84
C GLU A 205 5.60 1.00 -1.53
N ILE A 206 5.50 0.03 -0.58
CA ILE A 206 4.23 -0.43 0.00
C ILE A 206 4.43 -0.63 1.50
N GLN A 207 3.55 -0.04 2.30
CA GLN A 207 3.49 -0.19 3.75
C GLN A 207 2.08 -0.67 4.13
N ILE A 208 1.98 -1.72 4.92
CA ILE A 208 0.72 -2.32 5.36
C ILE A 208 0.73 -2.42 6.88
N PHE A 209 -0.26 -1.77 7.53
CA PHE A 209 -0.45 -1.81 8.98
C PHE A 209 -1.87 -2.29 9.30
N ASP A 210 -2.02 -3.13 10.32
CA ASP A 210 -3.32 -3.58 10.85
C ASP A 210 -3.92 -2.57 11.85
N THR A 211 -3.33 -1.39 11.97
CA THR A 211 -3.71 -0.31 12.86
C THR A 211 -4.01 0.98 12.10
N GLU A 212 -4.77 1.87 12.73
CA GLU A 212 -5.07 3.21 12.22
C GLU A 212 -5.03 4.22 13.37
N SER A 213 -4.35 5.35 13.13
CA SER A 213 -4.40 6.54 13.96
C SER A 213 -4.06 7.79 13.14
N THR A 214 -4.47 8.94 13.63
CA THR A 214 -4.11 10.23 13.01
C THR A 214 -2.59 10.43 12.97
N GLU A 215 -1.87 9.97 13.99
CA GLU A 215 -0.41 10.09 14.08
C GLU A 215 0.26 9.18 13.03
N LEU A 216 -0.15 7.90 12.95
CA LEU A 216 0.35 6.96 11.94
C LEU A 216 0.10 7.49 10.53
N THR A 217 -1.12 7.97 10.25
CA THR A 217 -1.47 8.58 8.95
C THR A 217 -0.54 9.75 8.60
N ALA A 218 -0.26 10.65 9.56
CA ALA A 218 0.63 11.78 9.35
C ALA A 218 2.09 11.33 9.11
N ASN A 219 2.56 10.34 9.85
CA ASN A 219 3.90 9.78 9.74
C ASN A 219 4.10 9.11 8.37
N VAL A 220 3.14 8.28 7.92
CA VAL A 220 3.18 7.62 6.59
C VAL A 220 3.17 8.65 5.48
N ASN A 221 2.30 9.68 5.54
CA ASN A 221 2.29 10.77 4.56
C ASN A 221 3.65 11.49 4.49
N THR A 222 4.22 11.80 5.65
CA THR A 222 5.53 12.48 5.73
C THR A 222 6.64 11.61 5.16
N TYR A 223 6.67 10.33 5.50
CA TYR A 223 7.67 9.39 5.00
C TYR A 223 7.62 9.27 3.48
N LEU A 224 6.43 9.00 2.92
CA LEU A 224 6.26 8.81 1.48
C LEU A 224 6.56 10.08 0.66
N SER A 225 6.31 11.26 1.22
CA SER A 225 6.61 12.54 0.56
C SER A 225 8.11 12.81 0.42
N ASN A 226 8.97 12.09 1.17
CA ASN A 226 10.43 12.25 1.17
C ASN A 226 11.16 11.17 0.36
N LEU A 227 10.43 10.23 -0.27
CA LEU A 227 10.98 9.27 -1.22
C LEU A 227 11.02 9.89 -2.63
#